data_058a09b9fa1ca6eb19f6efa565d27348
#
_entry.id   058a09b9fa1ca6eb19f6efa565d27348
#
_cell.length_a   1.000
_cell.length_b   1.000
_cell.length_c   1.000
_cell.angle_alpha   90.00
_cell.angle_beta   90.00
_cell.angle_gamma   90.00
#
_symmetry.space_group_name_H-M   'P 1'
#
loop_
_entity.id
_entity.type
_entity.pdbx_description
1 polymer ?
#
loop_
_entity_poly.entity_id
_entity_poly.type
_entity_poly.pdbx_seq_one_letter_code
_entity_poly.pdbx_strand_id
1 'polypeptide(L)'
;VIRVWSDNQRAGVLDRLDAKGSTFAYDPEAPRERAVSVTMPVRVQSWDTRFGLAPVFEMNLPEGALRERLIRRFAKATGRFDDLDLLSVVGRTQIGRLRYSGLDAELDEQVPFQSIDEILRARRGGALFDYLLETFAAYSGLSGVQPKVMIRAKEAGRKGKPSGRESSSLRSATHIVKLWEAAEFPELAANEFFCLTAAKAAGLTVPNFQLSDDGAALILDRFDLSDGAYLGFEDFCVLNGLQTSEKYSGSYESRLFKRLGDYVGPATRAKSARDLFRLFVLNCALRNGDAHLKNFGILYRDVDGDAELAPVYDLVTTTAYVPKDGMALTLNGTTRWPDARKLMELGQARASLSKRDIEGILEATAGALSDTINKMKRYFRASEFPEIGERIAAAWEEGIRETLQTAANTMATKPASQVGGKRSPAASETLILESLRKSQGRFTGPQRLLAEELKIPLSTLNAALHRLEGRNQIMRDKKAIALVVAKTR
;
A
#
# COMPACT_ATOMS: atom_id res chain seq x y z
N VAL A 1 -1.01 31.27 14.14
CA VAL A 1 -1.24 31.83 12.78
C VAL A 1 -0.05 31.52 11.90
N ILE A 2 -0.28 30.95 10.72
CA ILE A 2 0.76 30.66 9.73
C ILE A 2 0.34 31.12 8.34
N ARG A 3 1.31 31.51 7.53
CA ARG A 3 1.15 31.84 6.12
C ARG A 3 1.13 30.57 5.30
N VAL A 4 0.18 30.46 4.39
CA VAL A 4 0.08 29.36 3.43
C VAL A 4 0.54 29.87 2.05
N TRP A 5 1.40 29.08 1.42
CA TRP A 5 1.94 29.33 0.09
C TRP A 5 1.51 28.21 -0.84
N SER A 6 1.09 28.53 -2.04
CA SER A 6 0.81 27.60 -3.11
C SER A 6 1.73 27.94 -4.28
N ASP A 7 2.54 26.98 -4.72
CA ASP A 7 3.55 27.17 -5.75
C ASP A 7 4.48 28.39 -5.48
N ASN A 8 4.97 28.48 -4.24
CA ASN A 8 5.84 29.54 -3.72
C ASN A 8 5.23 30.96 -3.80
N GLN A 9 3.92 31.07 -3.96
CA GLN A 9 3.19 32.32 -3.92
C GLN A 9 2.20 32.32 -2.75
N ARG A 10 2.01 33.49 -2.12
CA ARG A 10 1.07 33.61 -1.00
C ARG A 10 -0.34 33.21 -1.45
N ALA A 11 -0.97 32.32 -0.72
CA ALA A 11 -2.33 31.85 -0.96
C ALA A 11 -3.31 32.37 0.10
N GLY A 12 -2.88 32.42 1.37
CA GLY A 12 -3.75 32.84 2.45
C GLY A 12 -3.13 32.60 3.83
N VAL A 13 -4.00 32.58 4.83
CA VAL A 13 -3.63 32.44 6.24
C VAL A 13 -4.42 31.32 6.88
N LEU A 14 -3.73 30.46 7.62
CA LEU A 14 -4.32 29.37 8.42
C LEU A 14 -4.11 29.71 9.90
N ASP A 15 -5.21 29.66 10.67
CA ASP A 15 -5.22 29.99 12.08
C ASP A 15 -6.07 29.00 12.88
N ARG A 16 -6.00 29.10 14.19
CA ARG A 16 -6.93 28.41 15.09
C ARG A 16 -8.28 29.12 15.04
N LEU A 17 -9.35 28.34 14.84
CA LEU A 17 -10.73 28.84 14.94
C LEU A 17 -11.12 28.99 16.42
N ASP A 18 -10.78 27.96 17.22
CA ASP A 18 -11.00 27.89 18.65
C ASP A 18 -9.97 26.92 19.30
N ALA A 19 -10.29 26.37 20.47
CA ALA A 19 -9.43 25.41 21.15
C ALA A 19 -9.24 24.07 20.39
N LYS A 20 -10.09 23.77 19.40
CA LYS A 20 -10.14 22.46 18.75
C LYS A 20 -10.06 22.52 17.22
N GLY A 21 -10.47 23.62 16.62
CA GLY A 21 -10.61 23.74 15.16
C GLY A 21 -9.62 24.71 14.53
N SER A 22 -9.65 24.77 13.22
CA SER A 22 -8.84 25.69 12.40
C SER A 22 -9.69 26.42 11.37
N THR A 23 -9.22 27.57 10.95
CA THR A 23 -9.81 28.38 9.89
C THR A 23 -8.76 28.77 8.87
N PHE A 24 -9.09 28.66 7.60
CA PHE A 24 -8.24 29.13 6.50
C PHE A 24 -8.98 30.18 5.68
N ALA A 25 -8.33 31.30 5.46
CA ALA A 25 -8.82 32.37 4.58
C ALA A 25 -7.82 32.63 3.47
N TYR A 26 -8.31 32.68 2.24
CA TYR A 26 -7.50 33.13 1.09
C TYR A 26 -7.15 34.61 1.22
N ASP A 27 -6.00 35.02 0.70
CA ASP A 27 -5.71 36.42 0.51
C ASP A 27 -6.76 37.05 -0.42
N PRO A 28 -7.21 38.31 -0.20
CA PRO A 28 -8.35 38.89 -0.93
C PRO A 28 -8.22 38.87 -2.45
N GLU A 29 -7.00 38.93 -2.95
CA GLU A 29 -6.69 38.97 -4.39
C GLU A 29 -6.11 37.66 -4.89
N ALA A 30 -6.25 36.54 -4.15
CA ALA A 30 -5.73 35.24 -4.55
C ALA A 30 -6.46 34.76 -5.84
N PRO A 31 -5.75 34.57 -6.95
CA PRO A 31 -6.35 34.02 -8.16
C PRO A 31 -6.68 32.53 -7.99
N ARG A 32 -7.56 31.98 -8.86
CA ARG A 32 -8.05 30.59 -8.77
C ARG A 32 -6.91 29.55 -8.76
N GLU A 33 -5.87 29.79 -9.51
CA GLU A 33 -4.70 28.91 -9.64
C GLU A 33 -3.94 28.74 -8.31
N ARG A 34 -4.17 29.64 -7.35
CA ARG A 34 -3.62 29.55 -5.99
C ARG A 34 -4.47 28.75 -5.02
N ALA A 35 -5.57 28.13 -5.48
CA ALA A 35 -6.33 27.26 -4.62
C ALA A 35 -5.42 26.23 -3.94
N VAL A 36 -5.56 26.06 -2.63
CA VAL A 36 -4.71 25.18 -1.82
C VAL A 36 -5.02 23.70 -2.07
N SER A 37 -6.18 23.41 -2.63
CA SER A 37 -6.65 22.04 -2.91
C SER A 37 -7.68 22.05 -4.03
N VAL A 38 -7.79 20.93 -4.76
CA VAL A 38 -8.91 20.71 -5.69
C VAL A 38 -10.26 20.62 -4.95
N THR A 39 -10.23 20.40 -3.63
CA THR A 39 -11.43 20.34 -2.77
C THR A 39 -11.73 21.67 -2.07
N MET A 40 -10.81 22.65 -2.13
CA MET A 40 -10.95 23.94 -1.46
C MET A 40 -10.70 25.09 -2.46
N PRO A 41 -11.60 25.34 -3.40
CA PRO A 41 -11.45 26.43 -4.36
C PRO A 41 -11.38 27.81 -3.69
N VAL A 42 -10.75 28.77 -4.36
CA VAL A 42 -10.66 30.16 -3.87
C VAL A 42 -12.06 30.75 -3.69
N ARG A 43 -12.30 31.32 -2.52
CA ARG A 43 -13.54 32.02 -2.16
C ARG A 43 -13.27 33.09 -1.11
N VAL A 44 -14.20 34.04 -0.98
CA VAL A 44 -14.10 35.14 0.01
C VAL A 44 -14.30 34.64 1.44
N GLN A 45 -15.26 33.72 1.64
CA GLN A 45 -15.54 33.15 2.97
C GLN A 45 -14.41 32.22 3.40
N SER A 46 -14.11 32.21 4.70
CA SER A 46 -13.17 31.27 5.29
C SER A 46 -13.60 29.79 5.10
N TRP A 47 -12.62 28.91 5.20
CA TRP A 47 -12.79 27.48 5.28
C TRP A 47 -12.57 27.05 6.73
N ASP A 48 -13.66 26.80 7.44
CA ASP A 48 -13.64 26.45 8.85
C ASP A 48 -13.72 24.95 9.06
N THR A 49 -12.82 24.42 9.88
CA THR A 49 -12.77 23.03 10.28
C THR A 49 -12.99 22.97 11.78
N ARG A 50 -14.03 22.25 12.22
CA ARG A 50 -14.43 22.21 13.64
C ARG A 50 -13.44 21.46 14.53
N PHE A 51 -12.72 20.49 13.98
CA PHE A 51 -11.76 19.68 14.72
C PHE A 51 -10.49 19.50 13.89
N GLY A 52 -9.32 19.77 14.48
CA GLY A 52 -8.03 19.65 13.82
C GLY A 52 -7.84 20.62 12.64
N LEU A 53 -7.05 20.21 11.69
CA LEU A 53 -6.79 20.91 10.43
C LEU A 53 -7.71 20.38 9.32
N ALA A 54 -7.96 21.20 8.30
CA ALA A 54 -8.58 20.66 7.08
C ALA A 54 -7.67 19.58 6.46
N PRO A 55 -8.25 18.53 5.84
CA PRO A 55 -7.48 17.37 5.37
C PRO A 55 -6.24 17.69 4.53
N VAL A 56 -6.30 18.69 3.67
CA VAL A 56 -5.16 19.10 2.84
C VAL A 56 -4.00 19.68 3.67
N PHE A 57 -4.25 20.30 4.81
CA PHE A 57 -3.22 20.84 5.70
C PHE A 57 -2.67 19.76 6.65
N GLU A 58 -3.48 18.76 6.98
CA GLU A 58 -3.09 17.64 7.82
C GLU A 58 -2.32 16.56 7.03
N MET A 59 -2.57 16.42 5.75
CA MET A 59 -2.15 15.33 4.87
C MET A 59 -0.68 14.93 5.02
N ASN A 60 0.21 15.91 5.14
CA ASN A 60 1.66 15.71 5.19
C ASN A 60 2.26 15.80 6.60
N LEU A 61 1.42 15.87 7.65
CA LEU A 61 1.95 15.85 9.02
C LEU A 61 2.58 14.50 9.34
N PRO A 62 3.75 14.49 9.99
CA PRO A 62 4.37 13.27 10.47
C PRO A 62 3.49 12.49 11.42
N GLU A 63 3.58 11.16 11.37
CA GLU A 63 2.91 10.21 12.25
C GLU A 63 3.96 9.44 13.10
N GLY A 64 3.53 8.65 14.08
CA GLY A 64 4.36 7.73 14.85
C GLY A 64 5.60 8.36 15.50
N ALA A 65 6.72 7.66 15.44
CA ALA A 65 7.96 8.02 16.13
C ALA A 65 8.54 9.38 15.71
N LEU A 66 8.42 9.76 14.41
CA LEU A 66 8.89 11.06 13.93
C LEU A 66 8.08 12.20 14.57
N ARG A 67 6.76 12.07 14.63
CA ARG A 67 5.87 13.04 15.29
C ARG A 67 6.23 13.20 16.77
N GLU A 68 6.39 12.10 17.50
CA GLU A 68 6.75 12.12 18.91
C GLU A 68 8.11 12.79 19.16
N ARG A 69 9.10 12.51 18.30
CA ARG A 69 10.45 13.14 18.38
C ARG A 69 10.36 14.66 18.17
N LEU A 70 9.58 15.11 17.19
CA LEU A 70 9.36 16.53 16.93
C LEU A 70 8.63 17.22 18.09
N ILE A 71 7.55 16.61 18.60
CA ILE A 71 6.82 17.13 19.75
C ILE A 71 7.76 17.25 20.96
N ARG A 72 8.53 16.21 21.29
CA ARG A 72 9.50 16.26 22.43
C ARG A 72 10.54 17.37 22.26
N ARG A 73 10.99 17.64 21.04
CA ARG A 73 11.98 18.67 20.75
C ARG A 73 11.41 20.08 20.90
N PHE A 74 10.21 20.33 20.41
CA PHE A 74 9.65 21.67 20.28
C PHE A 74 8.62 22.05 21.35
N ALA A 75 7.89 21.11 21.93
CA ALA A 75 6.88 21.37 22.95
C ALA A 75 7.42 22.06 24.21
N LYS A 76 8.69 21.84 24.55
CA LYS A 76 9.34 22.50 25.70
C LYS A 76 9.40 24.03 25.57
N ALA A 77 9.36 24.54 24.35
CA ALA A 77 9.46 25.98 24.09
C ALA A 77 8.09 26.69 24.10
N THR A 78 6.97 25.98 23.89
CA THR A 78 5.66 26.59 23.60
C THR A 78 4.58 26.29 24.64
N GLY A 79 4.81 25.37 25.57
CA GLY A 79 3.83 24.97 26.61
C GLY A 79 2.61 24.18 26.10
N ARG A 80 2.13 24.46 24.89
CA ARG A 80 1.14 23.70 24.11
C ARG A 80 1.69 23.53 22.70
N PHE A 81 1.64 22.32 22.17
CA PHE A 81 2.10 22.01 20.84
C PHE A 81 1.06 21.13 20.14
N ASP A 82 0.38 21.69 19.18
CA ASP A 82 -0.68 21.03 18.40
C ASP A 82 -0.27 20.83 16.92
N ASP A 83 -1.23 20.40 16.08
CA ASP A 83 -0.99 20.14 14.67
C ASP A 83 -0.64 21.39 13.88
N LEU A 84 -1.16 22.55 14.24
CA LEU A 84 -0.79 23.83 13.61
C LEU A 84 0.65 24.20 13.96
N ASP A 85 1.08 23.96 15.20
CA ASP A 85 2.47 24.19 15.61
C ASP A 85 3.40 23.20 14.89
N LEU A 86 3.01 21.93 14.79
CA LEU A 86 3.77 20.92 14.04
C LEU A 86 3.90 21.32 12.56
N LEU A 87 2.80 21.78 11.94
CA LEU A 87 2.80 22.25 10.56
C LEU A 87 3.72 23.46 10.37
N SER A 88 3.79 24.37 11.34
CA SER A 88 4.72 25.50 11.30
C SER A 88 6.20 25.09 11.28
N VAL A 89 6.52 23.95 11.90
CA VAL A 89 7.89 23.39 11.95
C VAL A 89 8.24 22.67 10.64
N VAL A 90 7.41 21.71 10.21
CA VAL A 90 7.72 20.84 9.07
C VAL A 90 7.22 21.38 7.74
N GLY A 91 6.37 22.40 7.75
CA GLY A 91 5.60 22.81 6.59
C GLY A 91 6.38 23.54 5.50
N ARG A 92 7.63 23.96 5.78
CA ARG A 92 8.49 24.59 4.76
C ARG A 92 8.91 23.62 3.66
N THR A 93 8.85 22.31 3.93
CA THR A 93 9.21 21.26 2.98
C THR A 93 8.21 20.12 3.08
N GLN A 94 7.37 19.98 2.07
CA GLN A 94 6.32 18.94 2.01
C GLN A 94 6.20 18.34 0.61
N ILE A 95 5.52 17.21 0.50
CA ILE A 95 5.07 16.69 -0.79
C ILE A 95 3.93 17.57 -1.31
N GLY A 96 3.90 17.77 -2.62
CA GLY A 96 2.96 18.67 -3.26
C GLY A 96 3.45 20.12 -3.29
N ARG A 97 2.60 21.05 -3.67
CA ARG A 97 2.93 22.45 -3.94
C ARG A 97 2.69 23.40 -2.76
N LEU A 98 2.13 22.91 -1.63
CA LEU A 98 1.90 23.75 -0.46
C LEU A 98 3.15 23.90 0.40
N ARG A 99 3.35 25.11 0.92
CA ARG A 99 4.39 25.44 1.89
C ARG A 99 3.82 26.33 2.97
N TYR A 100 4.50 26.37 4.10
CA TYR A 100 4.05 27.13 5.27
C TYR A 100 5.21 27.87 5.90
N SER A 101 4.93 29.10 6.37
CA SER A 101 5.89 29.91 7.13
C SER A 101 5.18 30.62 8.26
N GLY A 102 5.95 31.23 9.20
CA GLY A 102 5.39 32.20 10.13
C GLY A 102 4.74 33.35 9.36
N LEU A 103 3.80 34.05 9.99
CA LEU A 103 2.99 35.11 9.33
C LEU A 103 3.86 36.16 8.67
N ASP A 104 4.91 36.63 9.38
CA ASP A 104 5.82 37.69 8.96
C ASP A 104 7.16 37.17 8.43
N ALA A 105 7.28 35.83 8.28
CA ALA A 105 8.50 35.22 7.78
C ALA A 105 8.38 34.98 6.27
N GLU A 106 9.48 35.16 5.56
CA GLU A 106 9.62 34.70 4.19
C GLU A 106 9.72 33.18 4.13
N LEU A 107 9.36 32.62 2.98
CA LEU A 107 9.48 31.20 2.76
C LEU A 107 10.95 30.80 2.58
N ASP A 108 11.48 30.05 3.53
CA ASP A 108 12.81 29.44 3.45
C ASP A 108 12.69 27.93 3.28
N GLU A 109 12.92 27.47 2.05
CA GLU A 109 12.89 26.05 1.69
C GLU A 109 14.27 25.38 1.73
N GLN A 110 15.29 26.06 2.25
CA GLN A 110 16.65 25.54 2.19
C GLN A 110 16.83 24.29 3.04
N VAL A 111 16.93 23.14 2.37
CA VAL A 111 17.22 21.85 3.00
C VAL A 111 18.72 21.58 2.95
N PRO A 112 19.35 21.11 4.03
CA PRO A 112 20.74 20.68 4.03
C PRO A 112 21.03 19.62 2.95
N PHE A 113 22.25 19.61 2.46
CA PHE A 113 22.69 18.62 1.47
C PHE A 113 23.11 17.31 2.14
N GLN A 114 22.68 16.17 1.55
CA GLN A 114 23.11 14.82 1.96
C GLN A 114 23.53 13.99 0.76
N SER A 115 24.63 13.27 0.88
CA SER A 115 25.10 12.34 -0.15
C SER A 115 24.27 11.06 -0.18
N ILE A 116 23.73 10.72 -1.34
CA ILE A 116 23.07 9.41 -1.56
C ILE A 116 24.06 8.26 -1.39
N ASP A 117 25.27 8.41 -1.92
CA ASP A 117 26.32 7.38 -1.83
C ASP A 117 26.70 7.04 -0.37
N GLU A 118 26.68 8.04 0.53
CA GLU A 118 26.90 7.80 1.96
C GLU A 118 25.76 6.98 2.57
N ILE A 119 24.51 7.26 2.20
CA ILE A 119 23.35 6.50 2.70
C ILE A 119 23.37 5.08 2.16
N LEU A 120 23.67 4.90 0.86
CA LEU A 120 23.71 3.58 0.23
C LEU A 120 24.75 2.65 0.86
N ARG A 121 25.91 3.20 1.29
CA ARG A 121 27.00 2.44 1.89
C ARG A 121 26.99 2.41 3.42
N ALA A 122 26.07 3.14 4.05
CA ALA A 122 25.94 3.15 5.49
C ALA A 122 25.55 1.76 6.02
N ARG A 123 26.04 1.44 7.23
CA ARG A 123 25.65 0.22 7.91
C ARG A 123 24.48 0.48 8.85
N ARG A 124 23.61 -0.50 8.97
CA ARG A 124 22.46 -0.53 9.90
C ARG A 124 22.90 -0.22 11.32
N GLY A 125 22.07 0.55 12.06
CA GLY A 125 22.35 0.93 13.45
C GLY A 125 23.52 1.90 13.62
N GLY A 126 24.03 2.47 12.54
CA GLY A 126 25.11 3.45 12.57
C GLY A 126 24.63 4.87 12.91
N ALA A 127 25.56 5.71 13.33
CA ALA A 127 25.33 7.13 13.67
C ALA A 127 24.68 7.94 12.52
N LEU A 128 24.75 7.45 11.28
CA LEU A 128 24.13 8.14 10.14
C LEU A 128 22.60 8.17 10.22
N PHE A 129 21.96 7.09 10.68
CA PHE A 129 20.49 7.09 10.79
C PHE A 129 19.98 8.05 11.84
N ASP A 130 20.63 8.09 13.02
CA ASP A 130 20.31 9.10 14.04
C ASP A 130 20.57 10.51 13.52
N TYR A 131 21.69 10.72 12.85
CA TYR A 131 22.02 11.99 12.21
C TYR A 131 20.95 12.42 11.19
N LEU A 132 20.50 11.51 10.30
CA LEU A 132 19.45 11.80 9.33
C LEU A 132 18.14 12.21 10.01
N LEU A 133 17.71 11.47 11.03
CA LEU A 133 16.50 11.79 11.78
C LEU A 133 16.64 13.09 12.57
N GLU A 134 17.79 13.36 13.19
CA GLU A 134 18.01 14.61 13.92
C GLU A 134 18.11 15.83 13.03
N THR A 135 18.81 15.71 11.90
CA THR A 135 19.09 16.83 11.01
C THR A 135 17.87 17.16 10.15
N PHE A 136 17.21 16.14 9.60
CA PHE A 136 16.20 16.33 8.56
C PHE A 136 14.75 16.24 9.04
N ALA A 137 14.49 15.87 10.31
CA ALA A 137 13.12 15.78 10.84
C ALA A 137 12.29 17.05 10.60
N ALA A 138 12.85 18.21 10.89
CA ALA A 138 12.18 19.51 10.71
C ALA A 138 11.96 19.93 9.24
N TYR A 139 12.58 19.22 8.31
CA TYR A 139 12.42 19.41 6.86
C TYR A 139 11.58 18.30 6.21
N SER A 140 10.91 17.47 7.01
CA SER A 140 10.27 16.24 6.52
C SER A 140 8.78 16.26 6.82
N GLY A 141 8.05 17.10 6.08
CA GLY A 141 6.58 17.07 6.01
C GLY A 141 6.13 15.85 5.22
N LEU A 142 6.14 14.67 5.85
CA LEU A 142 5.78 13.37 5.30
C LEU A 142 4.92 12.60 6.28
N SER A 143 3.77 12.13 5.81
CA SER A 143 2.89 11.26 6.56
C SER A 143 3.41 9.81 6.62
N GLY A 144 2.88 9.04 7.57
CA GLY A 144 3.14 7.61 7.77
C GLY A 144 4.01 7.30 8.97
N VAL A 145 3.82 6.09 9.50
CA VAL A 145 4.41 5.64 10.78
C VAL A 145 5.89 5.26 10.65
N GLN A 146 6.29 4.69 9.50
CA GLN A 146 7.68 4.30 9.24
C GLN A 146 8.61 5.53 9.35
N PRO A 147 9.77 5.42 10.03
CA PRO A 147 10.78 6.47 10.07
C PRO A 147 11.24 6.85 8.66
N LYS A 148 11.05 8.11 8.30
CA LYS A 148 11.41 8.64 6.98
C LYS A 148 11.80 10.11 7.06
N VAL A 149 12.71 10.53 6.19
CA VAL A 149 13.15 11.92 6.09
C VAL A 149 13.23 12.37 4.65
N MET A 150 13.10 13.67 4.42
CA MET A 150 13.37 14.29 3.13
C MET A 150 14.77 14.91 3.13
N ILE A 151 15.55 14.63 2.09
CA ILE A 151 16.89 15.14 1.90
C ILE A 151 17.02 15.89 0.59
N ARG A 152 17.96 16.84 0.53
CA ARG A 152 18.43 17.42 -0.72
C ARG A 152 19.69 16.69 -1.17
N ALA A 153 19.66 16.09 -2.35
CA ALA A 153 20.82 15.39 -2.91
C ALA A 153 21.10 15.86 -4.33
N LYS A 154 22.35 15.78 -4.76
CA LYS A 154 22.71 15.88 -6.18
C LYS A 154 22.44 14.52 -6.83
N GLU A 155 21.89 14.54 -8.04
CA GLU A 155 21.89 13.31 -8.86
C GLU A 155 23.32 12.80 -8.96
N ALA A 156 23.55 11.55 -8.60
CA ALA A 156 24.82 10.88 -8.86
C ALA A 156 25.00 10.90 -10.37
N GLY A 157 26.00 11.65 -10.85
CA GLY A 157 26.25 11.79 -12.28
C GLY A 157 26.41 10.41 -12.91
N ARG A 158 25.46 10.00 -13.76
CA ARG A 158 25.60 8.81 -14.59
C ARG A 158 26.92 8.94 -15.34
N LYS A 159 27.88 8.07 -15.06
CA LYS A 159 29.15 7.99 -15.84
C LYS A 159 28.78 7.96 -17.33
N GLY A 160 29.00 9.07 -18.03
CA GLY A 160 28.95 9.11 -19.48
C GLY A 160 28.08 10.15 -20.18
N LYS A 161 27.32 11.00 -19.47
CA LYS A 161 26.72 12.18 -20.11
C LYS A 161 26.71 13.34 -19.11
N PRO A 162 27.33 14.51 -19.44
CA PRO A 162 27.02 15.73 -18.73
C PRO A 162 25.56 16.05 -19.04
N SER A 163 24.64 15.90 -18.07
CA SER A 163 23.31 16.44 -18.19
C SER A 163 23.46 17.96 -18.14
N GLY A 164 23.47 18.58 -19.31
CA GLY A 164 23.57 20.02 -19.47
C GLY A 164 22.28 20.74 -19.13
N ARG A 165 21.78 20.55 -17.94
CA ARG A 165 20.86 21.46 -17.23
C ARG A 165 21.03 21.18 -15.75
N GLU A 166 21.82 22.01 -15.08
CA GLU A 166 21.75 22.16 -13.65
C GLU A 166 20.32 22.66 -13.32
N SER A 167 19.46 21.78 -12.81
CA SER A 167 18.21 22.19 -12.14
C SER A 167 18.56 22.74 -10.75
N SER A 168 19.44 23.73 -10.72
CA SER A 168 19.99 24.29 -9.49
C SER A 168 19.08 25.32 -8.80
N SER A 169 17.83 25.49 -9.24
CA SER A 169 16.92 26.47 -8.65
C SER A 169 16.13 25.93 -7.43
N LEU A 170 15.93 24.60 -7.34
CA LEU A 170 15.23 24.03 -6.18
C LEU A 170 16.18 23.91 -4.98
N ARG A 171 15.92 24.72 -3.94
CA ARG A 171 16.61 24.64 -2.64
C ARG A 171 15.99 23.61 -1.70
N SER A 172 14.86 23.04 -2.09
CA SER A 172 14.06 22.08 -1.33
C SER A 172 14.60 20.64 -1.45
N ALA A 173 14.00 19.73 -0.69
CA ALA A 173 14.31 18.31 -0.74
C ALA A 173 13.99 17.72 -2.11
N THR A 174 14.83 16.78 -2.54
CA THR A 174 14.73 16.08 -3.84
C THR A 174 14.41 14.60 -3.69
N HIS A 175 14.70 14.02 -2.51
CA HIS A 175 14.55 12.59 -2.24
C HIS A 175 13.87 12.35 -0.90
N ILE A 176 13.25 11.18 -0.78
CA ILE A 176 12.72 10.60 0.44
C ILE A 176 13.62 9.43 0.82
N VAL A 177 14.06 9.37 2.08
CA VAL A 177 14.79 8.23 2.65
C VAL A 177 13.90 7.58 3.69
N LYS A 178 13.52 6.34 3.47
CA LYS A 178 12.77 5.50 4.40
C LYS A 178 13.74 4.57 5.11
N LEU A 179 13.63 4.54 6.43
CA LEU A 179 14.45 3.73 7.32
C LEU A 179 13.57 2.66 7.98
N TRP A 180 14.18 1.61 8.53
CA TRP A 180 13.44 0.66 9.32
C TRP A 180 14.21 0.24 10.56
N GLU A 181 13.48 -0.16 11.60
CA GLU A 181 14.02 -0.69 12.84
C GLU A 181 13.78 -2.20 12.90
N ALA A 182 14.84 -2.97 13.22
CA ALA A 182 14.81 -4.44 13.21
C ALA A 182 13.78 -5.05 14.18
N ALA A 183 13.46 -4.33 15.25
CA ALA A 183 12.64 -4.85 16.33
C ALA A 183 11.17 -5.09 15.95
N GLU A 184 10.62 -4.28 15.04
CA GLU A 184 9.18 -4.31 14.75
C GLU A 184 8.87 -4.89 13.36
N PHE A 185 9.53 -4.38 12.31
CA PHE A 185 9.31 -4.82 10.92
C PHE A 185 10.66 -5.05 10.23
N PRO A 186 11.33 -6.19 10.49
CA PRO A 186 12.64 -6.47 9.88
C PRO A 186 12.55 -6.47 8.35
N GLU A 187 13.58 -5.91 7.70
CA GLU A 187 13.71 -5.84 6.24
C GLU A 187 12.58 -5.06 5.52
N LEU A 188 11.91 -4.12 6.18
CA LEU A 188 10.79 -3.38 5.60
C LEU A 188 11.19 -2.57 4.36
N ALA A 189 12.39 -1.97 4.33
CA ALA A 189 12.90 -1.25 3.16
C ALA A 189 13.11 -2.17 1.96
N ALA A 190 13.65 -3.37 2.19
CA ALA A 190 13.80 -4.39 1.14
C ALA A 190 12.45 -4.94 0.68
N ASN A 191 11.48 -5.13 1.59
CA ASN A 191 10.11 -5.48 1.24
C ASN A 191 9.51 -4.46 0.26
N GLU A 192 9.53 -3.17 0.60
CA GLU A 192 9.01 -2.11 -0.28
C GLU A 192 9.79 -2.04 -1.60
N PHE A 193 11.12 -2.19 -1.57
CA PHE A 193 11.96 -2.22 -2.78
C PHE A 193 11.52 -3.31 -3.77
N PHE A 194 11.27 -4.53 -3.31
CA PHE A 194 10.83 -5.62 -4.18
C PHE A 194 9.38 -5.46 -4.62
N CYS A 195 8.49 -4.91 -3.78
CA CYS A 195 7.13 -4.56 -4.17
C CYS A 195 7.11 -3.49 -5.27
N LEU A 196 7.92 -2.43 -5.17
CA LEU A 196 8.07 -1.41 -6.22
C LEU A 196 8.72 -1.98 -7.49
N THR A 197 9.66 -2.93 -7.36
CA THR A 197 10.24 -3.66 -8.50
C THR A 197 9.15 -4.45 -9.25
N ALA A 198 8.29 -5.14 -8.54
CA ALA A 198 7.15 -5.84 -9.13
C ALA A 198 6.13 -4.86 -9.76
N ALA A 199 5.84 -3.72 -9.11
CA ALA A 199 4.98 -2.69 -9.65
C ALA A 199 5.49 -2.14 -11.00
N LYS A 200 6.78 -1.84 -11.07
CA LYS A 200 7.44 -1.40 -12.31
C LYS A 200 7.37 -2.48 -13.41
N ALA A 201 7.62 -3.73 -13.05
CA ALA A 201 7.53 -4.86 -13.99
C ALA A 201 6.09 -5.11 -14.46
N ALA A 202 5.10 -4.86 -13.61
CA ALA A 202 3.67 -4.91 -13.97
C ALA A 202 3.19 -3.72 -14.81
N GLY A 203 4.08 -2.76 -15.14
CA GLY A 203 3.79 -1.60 -16.00
C GLY A 203 3.13 -0.43 -15.28
N LEU A 204 3.27 -0.32 -13.96
CA LEU A 204 2.89 0.86 -13.18
C LEU A 204 4.00 1.91 -13.20
N THR A 205 3.62 3.19 -13.13
CA THR A 205 4.55 4.29 -12.91
C THR A 205 5.02 4.27 -11.46
N VAL A 206 6.33 4.20 -11.26
CA VAL A 206 6.98 4.28 -9.93
C VAL A 206 8.07 5.35 -9.96
N PRO A 207 8.37 6.06 -8.87
CA PRO A 207 9.53 6.93 -8.79
C PRO A 207 10.82 6.13 -9.00
N ASN A 208 11.95 6.77 -9.25
CA ASN A 208 13.22 6.06 -9.14
C ASN A 208 13.45 5.70 -7.67
N PHE A 209 14.03 4.53 -7.45
CA PHE A 209 14.29 4.04 -6.10
C PHE A 209 15.56 3.20 -6.03
N GLN A 210 16.22 3.24 -4.88
CA GLN A 210 17.46 2.52 -4.61
C GLN A 210 17.41 1.96 -3.18
N LEU A 211 17.91 0.74 -3.00
CA LEU A 211 18.06 0.11 -1.70
C LEU A 211 19.53 0.23 -1.26
N SER A 212 19.79 0.53 0.01
CA SER A 212 21.14 0.52 0.56
C SER A 212 21.76 -0.89 0.52
N ASP A 213 23.11 -0.95 0.53
CA ASP A 213 23.86 -2.21 0.38
C ASP A 213 23.48 -3.25 1.47
N ASP A 214 23.11 -2.80 2.65
CA ASP A 214 22.68 -3.62 3.77
C ASP A 214 21.15 -3.74 3.93
N GLY A 215 20.38 -3.14 3.00
CA GLY A 215 18.93 -3.18 3.04
C GLY A 215 18.24 -2.31 4.09
N ALA A 216 19.00 -1.46 4.79
CA ALA A 216 18.46 -0.68 5.91
C ALA A 216 17.74 0.62 5.50
N ALA A 217 17.99 1.11 4.29
CA ALA A 217 17.39 2.33 3.78
C ALA A 217 16.87 2.15 2.36
N LEU A 218 15.68 2.67 2.09
CA LEU A 218 15.11 2.83 0.76
C LEU A 218 15.10 4.32 0.40
N ILE A 219 15.76 4.67 -0.69
CA ILE A 219 15.84 6.04 -1.21
C ILE A 219 14.92 6.14 -2.43
N LEU A 220 14.05 7.14 -2.45
CA LEU A 220 13.11 7.38 -3.55
C LEU A 220 13.26 8.82 -4.04
N ASP A 221 13.21 9.02 -5.37
CA ASP A 221 13.03 10.35 -5.93
C ASP A 221 11.65 10.89 -5.54
N ARG A 222 11.55 12.19 -5.32
CA ARG A 222 10.24 12.83 -5.19
C ARG A 222 9.56 12.86 -6.55
N PHE A 223 8.33 12.36 -6.59
CA PHE A 223 7.52 12.29 -7.82
C PHE A 223 6.73 13.57 -8.11
N ASP A 224 6.66 14.48 -7.16
CA ASP A 224 5.94 15.75 -7.24
C ASP A 224 6.82 16.92 -7.71
N LEU A 225 8.00 16.62 -8.27
CA LEU A 225 8.91 17.59 -8.88
C LEU A 225 8.95 17.41 -10.40
N SER A 226 8.69 18.46 -11.14
CA SER A 226 8.78 18.46 -12.61
C SER A 226 9.30 19.78 -13.12
N ASP A 227 10.39 19.74 -13.91
CA ASP A 227 10.99 20.90 -14.57
C ASP A 227 11.32 22.07 -13.62
N GLY A 228 11.73 21.77 -12.39
CA GLY A 228 12.04 22.76 -11.37
C GLY A 228 10.83 23.39 -10.67
N ALA A 229 9.62 22.88 -10.91
CA ALA A 229 8.39 23.29 -10.26
C ALA A 229 7.78 22.14 -9.42
N TYR A 230 6.91 22.52 -8.49
CA TYR A 230 6.13 21.55 -7.71
C TYR A 230 4.85 21.18 -8.45
N LEU A 231 4.50 19.91 -8.42
CA LEU A 231 3.17 19.45 -8.77
C LEU A 231 2.28 19.44 -7.53
N GLY A 232 1.01 19.78 -7.69
CA GLY A 232 0.01 19.52 -6.67
C GLY A 232 -0.12 18.01 -6.44
N PHE A 233 -0.19 17.62 -5.18
CA PHE A 233 -0.42 16.25 -4.76
C PHE A 233 -1.50 16.23 -3.68
N GLU A 234 -2.49 15.37 -3.84
CA GLU A 234 -3.51 15.13 -2.82
C GLU A 234 -3.82 13.63 -2.72
N ASP A 235 -3.83 13.12 -1.48
CA ASP A 235 -4.22 11.74 -1.21
C ASP A 235 -5.76 11.57 -1.17
N PHE A 236 -6.22 10.32 -1.17
CA PHE A 236 -7.66 10.07 -1.17
C PHE A 236 -8.36 10.35 0.16
N CYS A 237 -7.65 10.61 1.28
CA CYS A 237 -8.27 11.22 2.46
C CYS A 237 -8.73 12.63 2.14
N VAL A 238 -7.85 13.46 1.57
CA VAL A 238 -8.17 14.84 1.13
C VAL A 238 -9.33 14.85 0.14
N LEU A 239 -9.26 14.01 -0.90
CA LEU A 239 -10.30 13.93 -1.94
C LEU A 239 -11.67 13.50 -1.40
N ASN A 240 -11.71 12.80 -0.29
CA ASN A 240 -12.94 12.39 0.40
C ASN A 240 -13.34 13.34 1.55
N GLY A 241 -12.57 14.38 1.85
CA GLY A 241 -12.80 15.26 2.99
C GLY A 241 -12.62 14.57 4.35
N LEU A 242 -11.74 13.56 4.42
CA LEU A 242 -11.47 12.76 5.60
C LEU A 242 -10.16 13.15 6.25
N GLN A 243 -10.11 13.12 7.58
CA GLN A 243 -8.87 13.29 8.33
C GLN A 243 -8.01 12.03 8.29
N THR A 244 -6.72 12.16 8.64
CA THR A 244 -5.76 11.04 8.67
C THR A 244 -6.22 9.87 9.53
N SER A 245 -6.91 10.14 10.64
CA SER A 245 -7.49 9.12 11.53
C SER A 245 -8.56 8.25 10.86
N GLU A 246 -9.14 8.71 9.75
CA GLU A 246 -10.21 8.03 9.01
C GLU A 246 -9.69 7.30 7.76
N LYS A 247 -8.38 7.18 7.58
CA LYS A 247 -7.74 6.60 6.39
C LYS A 247 -8.15 5.15 6.06
N TYR A 248 -8.68 4.42 7.04
CA TYR A 248 -9.21 3.05 6.88
C TYR A 248 -10.74 3.01 6.70
N SER A 249 -11.40 4.15 6.46
CA SER A 249 -12.86 4.22 6.42
C SER A 249 -13.42 4.04 5.01
N GLY A 250 -14.42 3.16 4.86
CA GLY A 250 -15.21 3.00 3.64
C GLY A 250 -14.78 1.86 2.74
N SER A 251 -15.09 1.96 1.46
CA SER A 251 -14.80 0.93 0.47
C SER A 251 -13.95 1.45 -0.69
N TYR A 252 -13.19 0.54 -1.33
CA TYR A 252 -12.42 0.88 -2.52
C TYR A 252 -13.30 1.42 -3.64
N GLU A 253 -14.50 0.85 -3.84
CA GLU A 253 -15.42 1.28 -4.90
C GLU A 253 -15.86 2.73 -4.74
N SER A 254 -16.20 3.15 -3.52
CA SER A 254 -16.73 4.49 -3.26
C SER A 254 -15.64 5.52 -2.99
N ARG A 255 -14.61 5.15 -2.24
CA ARG A 255 -13.59 6.08 -1.77
C ARG A 255 -12.40 6.23 -2.71
N LEU A 256 -12.13 5.21 -3.55
CA LEU A 256 -11.06 5.24 -4.52
C LEU A 256 -11.59 5.41 -5.96
N PHE A 257 -12.22 4.37 -6.51
CA PHE A 257 -12.59 4.35 -7.92
C PHE A 257 -13.56 5.46 -8.31
N LYS A 258 -14.62 5.68 -7.50
CA LYS A 258 -15.55 6.77 -7.75
C LYS A 258 -14.85 8.12 -7.63
N ARG A 259 -14.08 8.34 -6.55
CA ARG A 259 -13.39 9.62 -6.30
C ARG A 259 -12.35 9.95 -7.35
N LEU A 260 -11.61 8.96 -7.86
CA LEU A 260 -10.71 9.19 -8.99
C LEU A 260 -11.48 9.79 -10.18
N GLY A 261 -12.63 9.23 -10.52
CA GLY A 261 -13.48 9.73 -11.61
C GLY A 261 -14.01 11.14 -11.41
N ASP A 262 -14.17 11.60 -10.16
CA ASP A 262 -14.63 12.94 -9.83
C ASP A 262 -13.54 14.02 -10.07
N TYR A 263 -12.24 13.65 -9.95
CA TYR A 263 -11.15 14.62 -9.96
C TYR A 263 -10.19 14.52 -11.16
N VAL A 264 -10.10 13.35 -11.82
CA VAL A 264 -9.27 13.23 -13.04
C VAL A 264 -9.97 13.80 -14.26
N GLY A 265 -9.20 14.55 -15.07
CA GLY A 265 -9.70 15.15 -16.28
C GLY A 265 -10.02 14.13 -17.37
N PRO A 266 -10.80 14.54 -18.41
CA PRO A 266 -11.15 13.64 -19.52
C PRO A 266 -9.94 13.04 -20.24
N ALA A 267 -8.85 13.81 -20.39
CA ALA A 267 -7.65 13.37 -21.10
C ALA A 267 -6.90 12.24 -20.37
N THR A 268 -6.92 12.23 -19.04
CA THR A 268 -6.18 11.28 -18.20
C THR A 268 -7.05 10.17 -17.61
N ARG A 269 -8.38 10.29 -17.69
CA ARG A 269 -9.35 9.43 -17.00
C ARG A 269 -9.18 7.95 -17.32
N ALA A 270 -9.12 7.59 -18.58
CA ALA A 270 -9.02 6.18 -18.99
C ALA A 270 -7.70 5.55 -18.53
N LYS A 271 -6.59 6.29 -18.65
CA LYS A 271 -5.26 5.85 -18.15
C LYS A 271 -5.28 5.71 -16.63
N SER A 272 -5.74 6.73 -15.91
CA SER A 272 -5.75 6.75 -14.44
C SER A 272 -6.64 5.66 -13.87
N ALA A 273 -7.82 5.39 -14.47
CA ALA A 273 -8.69 4.31 -14.03
C ALA A 273 -8.07 2.92 -14.27
N ARG A 274 -7.41 2.72 -15.42
CA ARG A 274 -6.67 1.48 -15.73
C ARG A 274 -5.51 1.28 -14.75
N ASP A 275 -4.74 2.33 -14.47
CA ASP A 275 -3.57 2.25 -13.58
C ASP A 275 -4.00 2.07 -12.12
N LEU A 276 -5.09 2.71 -11.68
CA LEU A 276 -5.67 2.45 -10.35
C LEU A 276 -6.14 1.00 -10.21
N PHE A 277 -6.80 0.45 -11.24
CA PHE A 277 -7.21 -0.95 -11.22
C PHE A 277 -5.99 -1.88 -11.16
N ARG A 278 -4.96 -1.62 -11.97
CA ARG A 278 -3.70 -2.39 -11.95
C ARG A 278 -3.02 -2.31 -10.57
N LEU A 279 -2.97 -1.13 -9.96
CA LEU A 279 -2.42 -0.94 -8.62
C LEU A 279 -3.24 -1.68 -7.56
N PHE A 280 -4.57 -1.66 -7.65
CA PHE A 280 -5.45 -2.41 -6.76
C PHE A 280 -5.23 -3.93 -6.89
N VAL A 281 -5.17 -4.46 -8.11
CA VAL A 281 -4.86 -5.88 -8.39
C VAL A 281 -3.51 -6.26 -7.79
N LEU A 282 -2.50 -5.41 -7.97
CA LEU A 282 -1.16 -5.67 -7.42
C LEU A 282 -1.17 -5.66 -5.88
N ASN A 283 -1.82 -4.71 -5.22
CA ASN A 283 -1.97 -4.68 -3.75
C ASN A 283 -2.60 -5.98 -3.22
N CYS A 284 -3.65 -6.47 -3.89
CA CYS A 284 -4.30 -7.73 -3.50
C CYS A 284 -3.36 -8.93 -3.68
N ALA A 285 -2.59 -8.97 -4.77
CA ALA A 285 -1.68 -10.07 -5.07
C ALA A 285 -0.42 -10.06 -4.17
N LEU A 286 0.06 -8.88 -3.78
CA LEU A 286 1.14 -8.71 -2.81
C LEU A 286 0.71 -8.98 -1.37
N ARG A 287 -0.59 -9.12 -1.10
CA ARG A 287 -1.13 -9.21 0.25
C ARG A 287 -0.80 -7.97 1.09
N ASN A 288 -0.98 -6.78 0.50
CA ASN A 288 -0.80 -5.50 1.19
C ASN A 288 -2.07 -5.10 1.94
N GLY A 289 -2.18 -5.45 3.22
CA GLY A 289 -3.31 -5.09 4.09
C GLY A 289 -3.31 -3.63 4.54
N ASP A 290 -2.25 -2.87 4.25
CA ASP A 290 -2.15 -1.45 4.59
C ASP A 290 -2.43 -0.51 3.40
N ALA A 291 -3.08 -1.00 2.34
CA ALA A 291 -3.46 -0.20 1.17
C ALA A 291 -4.65 0.72 1.48
N HIS A 292 -4.46 1.68 2.41
CA HIS A 292 -5.48 2.63 2.85
C HIS A 292 -5.53 3.89 1.97
N LEU A 293 -6.47 4.83 2.25
CA LEU A 293 -6.73 5.99 1.41
C LEU A 293 -5.52 6.91 1.18
N LYS A 294 -4.57 6.97 2.11
CA LYS A 294 -3.37 7.79 1.97
C LYS A 294 -2.28 7.17 1.09
N ASN A 295 -2.41 5.89 0.69
CA ASN A 295 -1.45 5.21 -0.19
C ASN A 295 -1.80 5.38 -1.68
N PHE A 296 -2.80 6.18 -1.98
CA PHE A 296 -3.23 6.55 -3.32
C PHE A 296 -3.39 8.07 -3.38
N GLY A 297 -3.09 8.67 -4.51
CA GLY A 297 -3.22 10.11 -4.68
C GLY A 297 -3.35 10.52 -6.14
N ILE A 298 -3.57 11.81 -6.35
CA ILE A 298 -3.54 12.44 -7.66
C ILE A 298 -2.43 13.47 -7.74
N LEU A 299 -1.90 13.65 -8.93
CA LEU A 299 -0.97 14.74 -9.28
C LEU A 299 -1.65 15.68 -10.28
N TYR A 300 -1.34 16.97 -10.15
CA TYR A 300 -1.81 18.01 -11.08
C TYR A 300 -0.82 19.19 -11.12
N ARG A 301 -0.75 19.86 -12.26
CA ARG A 301 -0.02 21.14 -12.37
C ARG A 301 -0.84 22.30 -11.86
N ASP A 302 -2.11 22.30 -12.23
CA ASP A 302 -3.09 23.33 -11.92
C ASP A 302 -4.35 22.69 -11.34
N VAL A 303 -4.98 23.36 -10.37
CA VAL A 303 -6.22 22.89 -9.72
C VAL A 303 -7.41 22.78 -10.70
N ASP A 304 -7.40 23.59 -11.74
CA ASP A 304 -8.41 23.57 -12.82
C ASP A 304 -7.96 22.70 -14.01
N GLY A 305 -6.76 22.13 -13.96
CA GLY A 305 -6.16 21.32 -15.01
C GLY A 305 -6.49 19.83 -14.91
N ASP A 306 -5.95 19.06 -15.85
CA ASP A 306 -6.08 17.61 -15.86
C ASP A 306 -5.22 17.00 -14.74
N ALA A 307 -5.87 16.46 -13.71
CA ALA A 307 -5.21 15.62 -12.71
C ALA A 307 -5.05 14.19 -13.25
N GLU A 308 -4.02 13.48 -12.77
CA GLU A 308 -3.79 12.07 -13.05
C GLU A 308 -3.48 11.30 -11.78
N LEU A 309 -3.58 9.96 -11.83
CA LEU A 309 -3.17 9.11 -10.72
C LEU A 309 -1.67 9.30 -10.44
N ALA A 310 -1.31 9.52 -9.19
CA ALA A 310 0.09 9.64 -8.77
C ALA A 310 0.87 8.33 -9.00
N PRO A 311 2.20 8.38 -9.18
CA PRO A 311 3.06 7.20 -9.15
C PRO A 311 2.85 6.37 -7.87
N VAL A 312 3.17 5.08 -7.93
CA VAL A 312 3.04 4.17 -6.78
C VAL A 312 4.05 4.51 -5.68
N TYR A 313 3.59 4.52 -4.45
CA TYR A 313 4.37 4.70 -3.22
C TYR A 313 3.77 3.88 -2.07
N ASP A 314 4.52 3.64 -1.00
CA ASP A 314 4.10 2.91 0.20
C ASP A 314 3.47 1.53 -0.13
N LEU A 315 4.18 0.72 -0.91
CA LEU A 315 3.74 -0.60 -1.36
C LEU A 315 4.54 -1.69 -0.66
N VAL A 316 3.87 -2.48 0.19
CA VAL A 316 4.51 -3.52 1.03
C VAL A 316 3.68 -4.79 1.10
N THR A 317 4.30 -5.91 1.46
CA THR A 317 3.62 -7.16 1.82
C THR A 317 3.44 -7.19 3.33
N THR A 318 2.25 -6.85 3.83
CA THR A 318 1.97 -6.80 5.28
C THR A 318 1.79 -8.18 5.89
N THR A 319 1.25 -9.14 5.13
CA THR A 319 1.03 -10.51 5.63
C THR A 319 2.31 -11.27 5.96
N ALA A 320 3.47 -10.79 5.51
CA ALA A 320 4.77 -11.32 5.94
C ALA A 320 5.02 -11.06 7.45
N TYR A 321 4.41 -10.02 8.02
CA TYR A 321 4.51 -9.64 9.43
C TYR A 321 3.23 -9.97 10.20
N VAL A 322 2.07 -9.80 9.58
CA VAL A 322 0.74 -10.04 10.14
C VAL A 322 0.00 -11.10 9.31
N PRO A 323 0.20 -12.39 9.56
CA PRO A 323 -0.25 -13.48 8.64
C PRO A 323 -1.76 -13.55 8.39
N LYS A 324 -2.59 -12.97 9.26
CA LYS A 324 -4.07 -12.94 9.12
C LYS A 324 -4.60 -11.59 8.67
N ASP A 325 -3.72 -10.73 8.15
CA ASP A 325 -4.11 -9.42 7.66
C ASP A 325 -5.05 -9.53 6.45
N GLY A 326 -5.96 -8.57 6.34
CA GLY A 326 -6.91 -8.44 5.23
C GLY A 326 -6.74 -7.11 4.53
N MET A 327 -7.58 -6.80 3.56
CA MET A 327 -7.55 -5.50 2.89
C MET A 327 -7.87 -4.35 3.87
N ALA A 328 -7.19 -3.22 3.72
CA ALA A 328 -7.38 -2.02 4.53
C ALA A 328 -8.80 -1.44 4.46
N LEU A 329 -9.41 -1.48 3.28
CA LEU A 329 -10.78 -1.05 3.04
C LEU A 329 -11.62 -2.23 2.57
N THR A 330 -12.94 -2.08 2.60
CA THR A 330 -13.83 -3.13 2.10
C THR A 330 -13.92 -3.13 0.57
N LEU A 331 -14.13 -4.31 0.01
CA LEU A 331 -14.60 -4.55 -1.35
C LEU A 331 -15.89 -5.40 -1.26
N ASN A 332 -17.00 -4.94 -1.82
CA ASN A 332 -18.30 -5.61 -1.67
C ASN A 332 -18.63 -5.94 -0.19
N GLY A 333 -18.33 -5.01 0.74
CA GLY A 333 -18.63 -5.13 2.17
C GLY A 333 -17.71 -6.08 2.95
N THR A 334 -16.61 -6.59 2.38
CA THR A 334 -15.66 -7.47 3.06
C THR A 334 -14.21 -7.02 2.86
N THR A 335 -13.35 -7.29 3.83
CA THR A 335 -11.89 -7.08 3.76
C THR A 335 -11.14 -8.33 3.28
N ARG A 336 -11.83 -9.38 2.84
CA ARG A 336 -11.21 -10.60 2.30
C ARG A 336 -10.63 -10.34 0.92
N TRP A 337 -9.47 -10.93 0.64
CA TRP A 337 -8.81 -10.84 -0.65
C TRP A 337 -9.75 -11.32 -1.77
N PRO A 338 -9.90 -10.56 -2.87
CA PRO A 338 -10.76 -10.96 -3.98
C PRO A 338 -10.13 -12.06 -4.83
N ASP A 339 -10.96 -12.89 -5.42
CA ASP A 339 -10.59 -13.77 -6.51
C ASP A 339 -10.65 -13.05 -7.88
N ALA A 340 -10.15 -13.72 -8.92
CA ALA A 340 -10.13 -13.17 -10.28
C ALA A 340 -11.53 -12.79 -10.82
N ARG A 341 -12.60 -13.47 -10.38
CA ARG A 341 -13.97 -13.15 -10.78
C ARG A 341 -14.42 -11.80 -10.21
N LYS A 342 -14.16 -11.56 -8.92
CA LYS A 342 -14.48 -10.27 -8.28
C LYS A 342 -13.65 -9.12 -8.87
N LEU A 343 -12.39 -9.38 -9.22
CA LEU A 343 -11.56 -8.41 -9.93
C LEU A 343 -12.11 -8.11 -11.32
N MET A 344 -12.61 -9.11 -12.04
CA MET A 344 -13.28 -8.92 -13.33
C MET A 344 -14.50 -8.00 -13.19
N GLU A 345 -15.38 -8.29 -12.22
CA GLU A 345 -16.57 -7.48 -11.92
C GLU A 345 -16.20 -6.03 -11.59
N LEU A 346 -15.18 -5.83 -10.73
CA LEU A 346 -14.68 -4.51 -10.35
C LEU A 346 -14.12 -3.74 -11.55
N GLY A 347 -13.25 -4.36 -12.35
CA GLY A 347 -12.59 -3.74 -13.49
C GLY A 347 -13.59 -3.28 -14.56
N GLN A 348 -14.61 -4.10 -14.83
CA GLN A 348 -15.69 -3.73 -15.75
C GLN A 348 -16.57 -2.61 -15.20
N ALA A 349 -17.01 -2.73 -13.94
CA ALA A 349 -17.98 -1.81 -13.35
C ALA A 349 -17.37 -0.45 -12.94
N ARG A 350 -16.10 -0.39 -12.57
CA ARG A 350 -15.48 0.80 -11.96
C ARG A 350 -14.34 1.40 -12.76
N ALA A 351 -13.63 0.61 -13.55
CA ALA A 351 -12.54 1.08 -14.39
C ALA A 351 -12.89 1.10 -15.88
N SER A 352 -14.12 0.70 -16.25
CA SER A 352 -14.61 0.63 -17.65
C SER A 352 -13.69 -0.20 -18.57
N LEU A 353 -13.07 -1.25 -18.02
CA LEU A 353 -12.12 -2.10 -18.75
C LEU A 353 -12.86 -3.25 -19.46
N SER A 354 -12.38 -3.62 -20.65
CA SER A 354 -12.85 -4.84 -21.30
C SER A 354 -12.34 -6.10 -20.56
N LYS A 355 -13.02 -7.22 -20.75
CA LYS A 355 -12.57 -8.51 -20.20
C LYS A 355 -11.13 -8.83 -20.60
N ARG A 356 -10.77 -8.60 -21.86
CA ARG A 356 -9.41 -8.80 -22.39
C ARG A 356 -8.37 -7.92 -21.69
N ASP A 357 -8.70 -6.64 -21.42
CA ASP A 357 -7.80 -5.73 -20.73
C ASP A 357 -7.54 -6.21 -19.29
N ILE A 358 -8.61 -6.67 -18.61
CA ILE A 358 -8.50 -7.17 -17.22
C ILE A 358 -7.66 -8.46 -17.18
N GLU A 359 -7.96 -9.43 -18.06
CA GLU A 359 -7.18 -10.66 -18.18
C GLU A 359 -5.69 -10.34 -18.42
N GLY A 360 -5.38 -9.41 -19.33
CA GLY A 360 -4.01 -8.98 -19.58
C GLY A 360 -3.34 -8.33 -18.35
N ILE A 361 -4.09 -7.57 -17.54
CA ILE A 361 -3.57 -7.00 -16.29
C ILE A 361 -3.27 -8.09 -15.25
N LEU A 362 -4.16 -9.08 -15.11
CA LEU A 362 -3.95 -10.19 -14.17
C LEU A 362 -2.72 -11.03 -14.57
N GLU A 363 -2.58 -11.35 -15.86
CA GLU A 363 -1.44 -12.10 -16.39
C GLU A 363 -0.12 -11.34 -16.24
N ALA A 364 -0.09 -10.04 -16.61
CA ALA A 364 1.09 -9.20 -16.45
C ALA A 364 1.51 -9.08 -14.98
N THR A 365 0.54 -8.96 -14.07
CA THR A 365 0.83 -8.91 -12.63
C THR A 365 1.40 -10.24 -12.13
N ALA A 366 0.82 -11.37 -12.53
CA ALA A 366 1.33 -12.69 -12.16
C ALA A 366 2.76 -12.93 -12.67
N GLY A 367 3.05 -12.54 -13.92
CA GLY A 367 4.38 -12.61 -14.51
C GLY A 367 5.40 -11.74 -13.75
N ALA A 368 5.04 -10.48 -13.47
CA ALA A 368 5.89 -9.55 -12.74
C ALA A 368 6.25 -10.06 -11.34
N LEU A 369 5.29 -10.62 -10.61
CA LEU A 369 5.53 -11.22 -9.30
C LEU A 369 6.44 -12.45 -9.41
N SER A 370 6.16 -13.37 -10.32
CA SER A 370 6.96 -14.60 -10.53
C SER A 370 8.43 -14.29 -10.86
N ASP A 371 8.67 -13.31 -11.73
CA ASP A 371 10.03 -12.88 -12.10
C ASP A 371 10.75 -12.22 -10.93
N THR A 372 10.03 -11.45 -10.12
CA THR A 372 10.61 -10.73 -8.98
C THR A 372 10.88 -11.65 -7.80
N ILE A 373 10.06 -12.66 -7.55
CA ILE A 373 10.26 -13.66 -6.47
C ILE A 373 11.66 -14.27 -6.53
N ASN A 374 12.16 -14.64 -7.71
CA ASN A 374 13.47 -15.25 -7.85
C ASN A 374 14.63 -14.30 -7.48
N LYS A 375 14.49 -13.01 -7.79
CA LYS A 375 15.48 -11.98 -7.43
C LYS A 375 15.43 -11.71 -5.92
N MET A 376 14.24 -11.60 -5.38
CA MET A 376 13.97 -11.39 -3.97
C MET A 376 14.51 -12.55 -3.11
N LYS A 377 14.18 -13.81 -3.45
CA LYS A 377 14.71 -15.00 -2.74
C LYS A 377 16.26 -15.03 -2.71
N ARG A 378 16.92 -14.58 -3.79
CA ARG A 378 18.40 -14.50 -3.80
C ARG A 378 18.92 -13.43 -2.85
N TYR A 379 18.30 -12.26 -2.81
CA TYR A 379 18.67 -11.19 -1.90
C TYR A 379 18.52 -11.63 -0.45
N PHE A 380 17.34 -12.13 -0.07
CA PHE A 380 17.04 -12.48 1.32
C PHE A 380 17.84 -13.67 1.85
N ARG A 381 18.37 -14.57 1.00
CA ARG A 381 19.30 -15.63 1.46
C ARG A 381 20.58 -15.10 2.09
N ALA A 382 20.99 -13.89 1.72
CA ALA A 382 22.18 -13.23 2.23
C ALA A 382 21.86 -12.13 3.27
N SER A 383 20.58 -11.86 3.54
CA SER A 383 20.15 -10.86 4.51
C SER A 383 20.19 -11.40 5.94
N GLU A 384 20.06 -10.51 6.91
CA GLU A 384 20.05 -10.86 8.34
C GLU A 384 18.77 -11.63 8.74
N PHE A 385 17.65 -11.41 8.02
CA PHE A 385 16.35 -12.04 8.30
C PHE A 385 15.81 -12.77 7.07
N PRO A 386 16.44 -13.90 6.66
CA PRO A 386 16.06 -14.61 5.42
C PRO A 386 14.62 -15.14 5.45
N GLU A 387 14.08 -15.44 6.63
CA GLU A 387 12.69 -15.91 6.81
C GLU A 387 11.64 -14.88 6.37
N ILE A 388 11.97 -13.60 6.39
CA ILE A 388 11.07 -12.54 5.90
C ILE A 388 10.91 -12.68 4.38
N GLY A 389 12.00 -12.94 3.66
CA GLY A 389 11.95 -13.19 2.22
C GLY A 389 11.11 -14.41 1.85
N GLU A 390 11.18 -15.46 2.65
CA GLU A 390 10.35 -16.67 2.46
C GLU A 390 8.87 -16.37 2.70
N ARG A 391 8.53 -15.60 3.75
CA ARG A 391 7.15 -15.19 4.04
C ARG A 391 6.58 -14.29 2.94
N ILE A 392 7.36 -13.32 2.44
CA ILE A 392 6.94 -12.46 1.33
C ILE A 392 6.70 -13.33 0.09
N ALA A 393 7.62 -14.22 -0.25
CA ALA A 393 7.47 -15.10 -1.41
C ALA A 393 6.23 -16.00 -1.30
N ALA A 394 5.98 -16.58 -0.14
CA ALA A 394 4.79 -17.40 0.12
C ALA A 394 3.49 -16.59 -0.04
N ALA A 395 3.47 -15.35 0.47
CA ALA A 395 2.33 -14.44 0.31
C ALA A 395 2.05 -14.10 -1.16
N TRP A 396 3.10 -13.86 -1.97
CA TRP A 396 2.94 -13.58 -3.39
C TRP A 396 2.51 -14.82 -4.18
N GLU A 397 3.07 -16.00 -3.90
CA GLU A 397 2.66 -17.26 -4.50
C GLU A 397 1.18 -17.57 -4.17
N GLU A 398 0.73 -17.27 -2.95
CA GLU A 398 -0.69 -17.35 -2.56
C GLU A 398 -1.53 -16.32 -3.33
N GLY A 399 -1.07 -15.07 -3.44
CA GLY A 399 -1.75 -14.01 -4.18
C GLY A 399 -1.93 -14.36 -5.66
N ILE A 400 -0.88 -14.90 -6.30
CA ILE A 400 -0.97 -15.40 -7.69
C ILE A 400 -2.04 -16.50 -7.79
N ARG A 401 -2.00 -17.48 -6.91
CA ARG A 401 -2.89 -18.63 -6.94
C ARG A 401 -4.35 -18.27 -6.68
N GLU A 402 -4.61 -17.45 -5.67
CA GLU A 402 -5.97 -17.19 -5.17
C GLU A 402 -6.63 -15.97 -5.78
N THR A 403 -5.83 -14.96 -6.13
CA THR A 403 -6.34 -13.67 -6.62
C THR A 403 -6.24 -13.54 -8.14
N LEU A 404 -5.15 -14.01 -8.77
CA LEU A 404 -4.90 -13.74 -10.19
C LEU A 404 -5.28 -14.89 -11.13
N GLN A 405 -5.36 -16.12 -10.64
CA GLN A 405 -5.67 -17.26 -11.53
C GLN A 405 -7.14 -17.25 -11.95
N THR A 406 -7.39 -17.12 -13.24
CA THR A 406 -8.71 -17.37 -13.84
C THR A 406 -8.93 -18.87 -14.01
N ALA A 407 -10.20 -19.30 -14.08
CA ALA A 407 -10.54 -20.72 -14.31
C ALA A 407 -9.90 -21.28 -15.61
N ALA A 408 -9.66 -20.43 -16.61
CA ALA A 408 -8.98 -20.80 -17.85
C ALA A 408 -7.49 -21.12 -17.64
N ASN A 409 -6.78 -20.35 -16.81
CA ASN A 409 -5.37 -20.56 -16.51
C ASN A 409 -5.12 -21.74 -15.56
N THR A 410 -6.10 -22.13 -14.76
CA THR A 410 -6.00 -23.32 -13.90
C THR A 410 -5.89 -24.61 -14.72
N MET A 411 -6.33 -24.59 -15.98
CA MET A 411 -6.16 -25.73 -16.89
C MET A 411 -4.78 -25.77 -17.59
N ALA A 412 -4.13 -24.59 -17.77
CA ALA A 412 -2.86 -24.48 -18.49
C ALA A 412 -1.61 -24.70 -17.60
N THR A 413 -1.72 -24.56 -16.28
CA THR A 413 -0.59 -24.66 -15.32
C THR A 413 -0.53 -25.97 -14.55
N LYS A 414 -1.17 -27.04 -15.01
CA LYS A 414 -0.88 -28.37 -14.46
C LYS A 414 0.46 -28.83 -15.01
N PRO A 415 1.51 -29.00 -14.17
CA PRO A 415 2.69 -29.73 -14.61
C PRO A 415 2.23 -31.13 -14.99
N ALA A 416 2.67 -31.58 -16.16
CA ALA A 416 2.50 -32.95 -16.61
C ALA A 416 3.34 -33.90 -15.73
N SER A 417 2.89 -34.16 -14.51
CA SER A 417 3.32 -35.29 -13.68
C SER A 417 2.58 -35.27 -12.34
N GLN A 418 1.41 -35.76 -12.35
CA GLN A 418 0.80 -36.72 -11.41
C GLN A 418 -0.65 -36.92 -11.87
N VAL A 419 -0.82 -37.92 -12.69
CA VAL A 419 -2.12 -38.54 -12.93
C VAL A 419 -2.53 -39.24 -11.63
N GLY A 420 -3.04 -38.43 -10.69
CA GLY A 420 -3.95 -38.88 -9.68
C GLY A 420 -5.31 -39.00 -10.35
N GLY A 421 -5.60 -40.14 -10.96
CA GLY A 421 -6.89 -40.43 -11.55
C GLY A 421 -7.98 -40.06 -10.53
N LYS A 422 -9.07 -39.39 -10.98
CA LYS A 422 -10.30 -39.28 -10.19
C LYS A 422 -10.63 -40.71 -9.72
N ARG A 423 -10.39 -40.99 -8.43
CA ARG A 423 -10.77 -42.27 -7.86
C ARG A 423 -12.25 -42.43 -8.10
N SER A 424 -12.64 -43.56 -8.63
CA SER A 424 -14.07 -43.84 -8.85
C SER A 424 -14.81 -43.72 -7.52
N PRO A 425 -16.09 -43.39 -7.51
CA PRO A 425 -16.90 -43.37 -6.30
C PRO A 425 -16.75 -44.65 -5.46
N ALA A 426 -16.65 -45.80 -6.10
CA ALA A 426 -16.41 -47.09 -5.46
C ALA A 426 -15.03 -47.18 -4.78
N ALA A 427 -13.97 -46.65 -5.39
CA ALA A 427 -12.63 -46.65 -4.80
C ALA A 427 -12.53 -45.78 -3.53
N SER A 428 -13.28 -44.68 -3.47
CA SER A 428 -13.37 -43.83 -2.27
C SER A 428 -14.14 -44.50 -1.14
N GLU A 429 -15.21 -45.24 -1.46
CA GLU A 429 -15.99 -46.04 -0.52
C GLU A 429 -15.15 -47.19 0.07
N THR A 430 -14.40 -47.89 -0.76
CA THR A 430 -13.50 -48.99 -0.32
C THR A 430 -12.45 -48.44 0.68
N LEU A 431 -11.81 -47.30 0.39
CA LEU A 431 -10.82 -46.69 1.28
C LEU A 431 -11.42 -46.35 2.66
N ILE A 432 -12.65 -45.81 2.70
CA ILE A 432 -13.33 -45.46 3.95
C ILE A 432 -13.62 -46.72 4.75
N LEU A 433 -14.14 -47.78 4.11
CA LEU A 433 -14.43 -49.03 4.80
C LEU A 433 -13.16 -49.74 5.31
N GLU A 434 -12.05 -49.65 4.57
CA GLU A 434 -10.76 -50.19 5.01
C GLU A 434 -10.20 -49.42 6.20
N SER A 435 -10.26 -48.08 6.20
CA SER A 435 -9.81 -47.25 7.33
C SER A 435 -10.66 -47.55 8.58
N LEU A 436 -11.97 -47.63 8.44
CA LEU A 436 -12.85 -48.00 9.55
C LEU A 436 -12.53 -49.41 10.08
N ARG A 437 -12.24 -50.38 9.22
CA ARG A 437 -11.84 -51.73 9.67
C ARG A 437 -10.53 -51.73 10.44
N LYS A 438 -9.55 -50.93 10.01
CA LYS A 438 -8.27 -50.75 10.72
C LYS A 438 -8.45 -50.09 12.08
N SER A 439 -9.45 -49.21 12.21
CA SER A 439 -9.80 -48.49 13.45
C SER A 439 -10.85 -49.23 14.30
N GLN A 440 -10.81 -50.56 14.33
CA GLN A 440 -11.74 -51.43 15.07
C GLN A 440 -13.23 -51.17 14.77
N GLY A 441 -13.52 -50.82 13.53
CA GLY A 441 -14.88 -50.57 13.03
C GLY A 441 -15.46 -49.19 13.37
N ARG A 442 -14.70 -48.31 14.01
CA ARG A 442 -15.19 -46.99 14.43
C ARG A 442 -14.14 -45.90 14.28
N PHE A 443 -14.55 -44.76 13.74
CA PHE A 443 -13.78 -43.50 13.74
C PHE A 443 -14.47 -42.50 14.62
N THR A 444 -13.73 -41.91 15.57
CA THR A 444 -14.22 -40.84 16.48
C THR A 444 -13.41 -39.57 16.20
N GLY A 445 -14.07 -38.52 15.70
CA GLY A 445 -13.45 -37.24 15.41
C GLY A 445 -14.16 -36.50 14.27
N PRO A 446 -13.73 -35.26 14.02
CA PRO A 446 -14.24 -34.45 12.90
C PRO A 446 -13.98 -35.16 11.56
N GLN A 447 -14.97 -35.16 10.68
CA GLN A 447 -14.85 -35.76 9.34
C GLN A 447 -13.68 -35.21 8.52
N ARG A 448 -13.25 -33.98 8.82
CA ARG A 448 -12.07 -33.37 8.20
C ARG A 448 -10.79 -34.17 8.46
N LEU A 449 -10.60 -34.69 9.67
CA LEU A 449 -9.43 -35.51 9.99
C LEU A 449 -9.42 -36.85 9.20
N LEU A 450 -10.57 -37.47 9.02
CA LEU A 450 -10.69 -38.67 8.17
C LEU A 450 -10.41 -38.36 6.70
N ALA A 451 -10.83 -37.17 6.22
CA ALA A 451 -10.55 -36.77 4.85
C ALA A 451 -9.05 -36.54 4.62
N GLU A 452 -8.36 -35.93 5.60
CA GLU A 452 -6.91 -35.71 5.59
C GLU A 452 -6.14 -37.03 5.65
N GLU A 453 -6.52 -37.95 6.53
CA GLU A 453 -5.94 -39.29 6.66
C GLU A 453 -6.04 -40.08 5.35
N LEU A 454 -7.21 -40.06 4.70
CA LEU A 454 -7.47 -40.78 3.45
C LEU A 454 -6.95 -40.04 2.21
N LYS A 455 -6.43 -38.81 2.37
CA LYS A 455 -5.98 -37.96 1.27
C LYS A 455 -7.04 -37.77 0.18
N ILE A 456 -8.29 -37.52 0.58
CA ILE A 456 -9.42 -37.24 -0.31
C ILE A 456 -10.10 -35.92 0.08
N PRO A 457 -10.66 -35.16 -0.90
CA PRO A 457 -11.40 -33.94 -0.58
C PRO A 457 -12.59 -34.22 0.37
N LEU A 458 -12.87 -33.32 1.30
CA LEU A 458 -13.98 -33.47 2.26
C LEU A 458 -15.33 -33.63 1.56
N SER A 459 -15.53 -32.99 0.41
CA SER A 459 -16.72 -33.15 -0.43
C SER A 459 -16.85 -34.57 -0.97
N THR A 460 -15.75 -35.23 -1.39
CA THR A 460 -15.69 -36.59 -1.85
C THR A 460 -15.96 -37.57 -0.70
N LEU A 461 -15.37 -37.31 0.48
CA LEU A 461 -15.64 -38.05 1.70
C LEU A 461 -17.13 -38.05 2.05
N ASN A 462 -17.72 -36.84 2.13
CA ASN A 462 -19.13 -36.68 2.48
C ASN A 462 -20.08 -37.38 1.52
N ALA A 463 -19.82 -37.27 0.22
CA ALA A 463 -20.61 -37.98 -0.81
C ALA A 463 -20.49 -39.50 -0.68
N ALA A 464 -19.30 -40.01 -0.39
CA ALA A 464 -19.08 -41.46 -0.20
C ALA A 464 -19.71 -41.96 1.10
N LEU A 465 -19.58 -41.23 2.21
CA LEU A 465 -20.23 -41.57 3.48
C LEU A 465 -21.77 -41.58 3.35
N HIS A 466 -22.35 -40.65 2.60
CA HIS A 466 -23.80 -40.66 2.33
C HIS A 466 -24.26 -41.91 1.59
N ARG A 467 -23.49 -42.36 0.59
CA ARG A 467 -23.80 -43.59 -0.14
C ARG A 467 -23.63 -44.84 0.70
N LEU A 468 -22.58 -44.91 1.53
CA LEU A 468 -22.34 -46.06 2.43
C LEU A 468 -23.42 -46.16 3.52
N GLU A 469 -23.88 -45.02 4.04
CA GLU A 469 -24.99 -44.94 5.00
C GLU A 469 -26.31 -45.35 4.36
N GLY A 470 -26.62 -44.87 3.15
CA GLY A 470 -27.80 -45.28 2.38
C GLY A 470 -27.83 -46.78 2.03
N ARG A 471 -26.66 -47.48 2.03
CA ARG A 471 -26.54 -48.92 1.86
C ARG A 471 -26.45 -49.71 3.18
N ASN A 472 -26.70 -49.05 4.31
CA ASN A 472 -26.57 -49.65 5.65
C ASN A 472 -25.21 -50.27 5.95
N GLN A 473 -24.13 -49.78 5.36
CA GLN A 473 -22.77 -50.27 5.60
C GLN A 473 -22.09 -49.54 6.74
N ILE A 474 -22.48 -48.30 7.01
CA ILE A 474 -22.02 -47.50 8.14
C ILE A 474 -23.20 -46.80 8.84
N MET A 475 -22.99 -46.44 10.10
CA MET A 475 -23.84 -45.48 10.85
C MET A 475 -23.03 -44.26 11.21
N ARG A 476 -23.65 -43.09 11.15
CA ARG A 476 -23.05 -41.81 11.56
C ARG A 476 -23.84 -41.16 12.69
N ASP A 477 -23.16 -40.69 13.71
CA ASP A 477 -23.69 -39.73 14.67
C ASP A 477 -22.88 -38.43 14.64
N LYS A 478 -23.24 -37.48 15.50
CA LYS A 478 -22.54 -36.16 15.55
C LYS A 478 -21.04 -36.26 15.87
N LYS A 479 -20.55 -37.38 16.39
CA LYS A 479 -19.19 -37.56 16.91
C LYS A 479 -18.45 -38.80 16.37
N ALA A 480 -19.13 -39.71 15.68
CA ALA A 480 -18.52 -40.95 15.22
C ALA A 480 -19.12 -41.50 13.92
N ILE A 481 -18.29 -42.27 13.18
CA ILE A 481 -18.66 -43.05 12.01
C ILE A 481 -18.33 -44.49 12.38
N ALA A 482 -19.28 -45.41 12.28
CA ALA A 482 -19.06 -46.80 12.63
C ALA A 482 -19.57 -47.77 11.53
N LEU A 483 -18.89 -48.91 11.36
CA LEU A 483 -19.38 -49.98 10.51
C LEU A 483 -20.64 -50.61 11.09
N VAL A 484 -21.60 -50.90 10.23
CA VAL A 484 -22.75 -51.72 10.60
C VAL A 484 -22.30 -53.17 10.59
N VAL A 485 -22.23 -53.80 11.77
CA VAL A 485 -21.93 -55.23 11.91
C VAL A 485 -23.23 -55.97 11.61
N ALA A 486 -23.26 -56.75 10.52
CA ALA A 486 -24.34 -57.65 10.26
C ALA A 486 -24.40 -58.67 11.43
N LYS A 487 -25.49 -58.65 12.21
CA LYS A 487 -25.75 -59.76 13.14
C LYS A 487 -25.96 -61.01 12.30
N THR A 488 -24.98 -61.90 12.30
CA THR A 488 -25.16 -63.27 11.86
C THR A 488 -26.22 -63.90 12.76
N ARG A 489 -27.34 -64.28 12.19
CA ARG A 489 -28.33 -65.15 12.81
C ARG A 489 -27.80 -66.58 12.79
#